data_edb01111f03aca81616bcb40d9d7c5c7
#
_entry.id   edb01111f03aca81616bcb40d9d7c5c7
#
_cell.length_a   1.000
_cell.length_b   1.000
_cell.length_c   1.000
_cell.angle_alpha   90.00
_cell.angle_beta   90.00
_cell.angle_gamma   90.00
#
_symmetry.space_group_name_H-M   'P 1'
#
loop_
_entity.id
_entity.type
_entity.pdbx_description
1 polymer ?
#
loop_
_entity_poly.entity_id
_entity_poly.type
_entity_poly.pdbx_seq_one_letter_code
_entity_poly.pdbx_strand_id
1 'polypeptide(L)'
;RDLVRSRGLGDVYKRQYIYNFFTNLTEDKYMSIVEAFSLLGGVGLFLFGMTIMSAGLKNACGDKLQTILEHATKNKLIAIVVGLGMTVLVQSSSATDVMVIGFVNSGLMNLGQAIGVIMGANIGTTITAQITAFNISTFTPLLLFAGAIMYLFMKNNFVKHVGSVIMGFGMLFQGITTVSYTHLRAHETVLD
;
A
#
# COMPACT_ATOMS: atom_id res chain seq x y z
N ARG A 1 -58.67 28.70 -23.78
CA ARG A 1 -57.72 27.84 -24.53
C ARG A 1 -56.36 27.72 -23.82
N ASP A 2 -55.92 28.72 -23.07
CA ASP A 2 -54.59 28.74 -22.42
C ASP A 2 -54.52 27.94 -21.09
N LEU A 3 -55.66 27.77 -20.39
CA LEU A 3 -55.71 27.02 -19.11
C LEU A 3 -55.52 25.50 -19.27
N VAL A 4 -55.87 24.93 -20.41
CA VAL A 4 -55.67 23.49 -20.69
C VAL A 4 -54.21 23.22 -21.06
N ARG A 5 -53.58 24.18 -21.71
CA ARG A 5 -52.14 24.06 -22.09
C ARG A 5 -51.21 24.17 -20.89
N SER A 6 -51.55 25.00 -19.88
CA SER A 6 -50.79 25.15 -18.66
C SER A 6 -50.85 23.93 -17.73
N ARG A 7 -52.02 23.21 -17.72
CA ARG A 7 -52.18 21.95 -16.96
C ARG A 7 -51.30 20.81 -17.53
N GLY A 8 -51.25 20.70 -18.87
CA GLY A 8 -50.42 19.68 -19.52
C GLY A 8 -48.91 19.88 -19.31
N LEU A 9 -48.43 21.13 -19.31
CA LEU A 9 -47.04 21.48 -19.00
C LEU A 9 -46.68 21.15 -17.55
N GLY A 10 -47.58 21.45 -16.59
CA GLY A 10 -47.36 21.13 -15.18
C GLY A 10 -47.19 19.63 -14.90
N ASP A 11 -47.94 18.79 -15.62
CA ASP A 11 -47.85 17.32 -15.50
C ASP A 11 -46.56 16.78 -16.14
N VAL A 12 -46.10 17.36 -17.23
CA VAL A 12 -44.82 17.01 -17.86
C VAL A 12 -43.63 17.35 -16.92
N TYR A 13 -43.64 18.56 -16.34
CA TYR A 13 -42.62 18.96 -15.39
C TYR A 13 -42.61 18.11 -14.11
N LYS A 14 -43.78 17.74 -13.57
CA LYS A 14 -43.89 16.84 -12.42
C LYS A 14 -43.33 15.45 -12.73
N ARG A 15 -43.65 14.89 -13.88
CA ARG A 15 -43.14 13.59 -14.31
C ARG A 15 -41.63 13.62 -14.49
N GLN A 16 -41.10 14.68 -15.11
CA GLN A 16 -39.67 14.88 -15.29
C GLN A 16 -38.96 15.00 -13.95
N TYR A 17 -39.55 15.75 -13.01
CA TYR A 17 -38.97 15.91 -11.66
C TYR A 17 -38.97 14.60 -10.88
N ILE A 18 -40.03 13.84 -10.91
CA ILE A 18 -40.15 12.53 -10.28
C ILE A 18 -39.14 11.55 -10.91
N TYR A 19 -39.05 11.53 -12.24
CA TYR A 19 -38.11 10.68 -12.96
C TYR A 19 -36.66 11.01 -12.55
N ASN A 20 -36.30 12.28 -12.60
CA ASN A 20 -34.94 12.71 -12.18
C ASN A 20 -34.65 12.40 -10.71
N PHE A 21 -35.64 12.58 -9.82
CA PHE A 21 -35.52 12.24 -8.41
C PHE A 21 -35.24 10.74 -8.19
N PHE A 22 -36.01 9.87 -8.84
CA PHE A 22 -35.78 8.42 -8.75
C PHE A 22 -34.49 7.99 -9.43
N THR A 23 -34.09 8.60 -10.54
CA THR A 23 -32.83 8.32 -11.21
C THR A 23 -31.64 8.70 -10.32
N ASN A 24 -31.65 9.88 -9.74
CA ASN A 24 -30.60 10.32 -8.81
C ASN A 24 -30.51 9.39 -7.59
N LEU A 25 -31.63 9.02 -6.97
CA LEU A 25 -31.64 8.09 -5.83
C LEU A 25 -31.07 6.71 -6.18
N THR A 26 -31.31 6.22 -7.38
CA THR A 26 -30.76 4.93 -7.82
C THR A 26 -29.28 5.06 -8.18
N GLU A 27 -28.87 6.11 -8.86
CA GLU A 27 -27.48 6.37 -9.20
C GLU A 27 -26.63 6.55 -7.95
N ASP A 28 -27.08 7.36 -6.97
CA ASP A 28 -26.38 7.55 -5.71
C ASP A 28 -26.18 6.24 -4.93
N LYS A 29 -27.20 5.39 -4.91
CA LYS A 29 -27.15 4.09 -4.25
C LYS A 29 -26.19 3.11 -4.95
N TYR A 30 -26.19 3.05 -6.27
CA TYR A 30 -25.26 2.22 -7.03
C TYR A 30 -23.84 2.75 -6.96
N MET A 31 -23.64 4.07 -7.02
CA MET A 31 -22.34 4.70 -6.84
C MET A 31 -21.75 4.35 -5.47
N SER A 32 -22.50 4.49 -4.39
CA SER A 32 -22.09 4.15 -3.04
C SER A 32 -21.66 2.68 -2.88
N ILE A 33 -22.36 1.74 -3.51
CA ILE A 33 -22.00 0.30 -3.48
C ILE A 33 -20.71 0.05 -4.27
N VAL A 34 -20.58 0.63 -5.45
CA VAL A 34 -19.37 0.50 -6.29
C VAL A 34 -18.14 1.11 -5.59
N GLU A 35 -18.31 2.24 -4.93
CA GLU A 35 -17.26 2.88 -4.15
C GLU A 35 -16.82 2.00 -2.97
N ALA A 36 -17.76 1.38 -2.25
CA ALA A 36 -17.44 0.44 -1.18
C ALA A 36 -16.65 -0.77 -1.69
N PHE A 37 -17.03 -1.35 -2.83
CA PHE A 37 -16.27 -2.45 -3.43
C PHE A 37 -14.90 -2.00 -3.93
N SER A 38 -14.78 -0.81 -4.50
CA SER A 38 -13.50 -0.23 -4.93
C SER A 38 -12.58 0.00 -3.73
N LEU A 39 -13.11 0.50 -2.62
CA LEU A 39 -12.36 0.69 -1.38
C LEU A 39 -11.82 -0.65 -0.86
N LEU A 40 -12.70 -1.65 -0.75
CA LEU A 40 -12.29 -3.00 -0.31
C LEU A 40 -11.26 -3.62 -1.25
N GLY A 41 -11.44 -3.48 -2.55
CA GLY A 41 -10.48 -3.93 -3.56
C GLY A 41 -9.14 -3.22 -3.47
N GLY A 42 -9.14 -1.90 -3.26
CA GLY A 42 -7.94 -1.10 -3.06
C GLY A 42 -7.18 -1.49 -1.79
N VAL A 43 -7.87 -1.68 -0.67
CA VAL A 43 -7.27 -2.18 0.57
C VAL A 43 -6.71 -3.60 0.39
N GLY A 44 -7.45 -4.47 -0.29
CA GLY A 44 -6.99 -5.83 -0.63
C GLY A 44 -5.69 -5.82 -1.44
N LEU A 45 -5.62 -5.00 -2.50
CA LEU A 45 -4.41 -4.83 -3.30
C LEU A 45 -3.24 -4.27 -2.50
N PHE A 46 -3.49 -3.29 -1.62
CA PHE A 46 -2.49 -2.72 -0.74
C PHE A 46 -1.89 -3.78 0.19
N LEU A 47 -2.72 -4.52 0.92
CA LEU A 47 -2.29 -5.55 1.87
C LEU A 47 -1.57 -6.71 1.16
N PHE A 48 -2.09 -7.15 0.02
CA PHE A 48 -1.48 -8.21 -0.76
C PHE A 48 -0.16 -7.78 -1.38
N GLY A 49 -0.08 -6.57 -1.94
CA GLY A 49 1.15 -5.96 -2.44
C GLY A 49 2.24 -5.87 -1.39
N MET A 50 1.89 -5.42 -0.18
CA MET A 50 2.81 -5.36 0.96
C MET A 50 3.32 -6.75 1.36
N THR A 51 2.45 -7.75 1.36
CA THR A 51 2.81 -9.13 1.70
C THR A 51 3.77 -9.74 0.67
N ILE A 52 3.48 -9.60 -0.63
CA ILE A 52 4.34 -10.10 -1.72
C ILE A 52 5.69 -9.38 -1.72
N MET A 53 5.70 -8.06 -1.55
CA MET A 53 6.92 -7.27 -1.48
C MET A 53 7.81 -7.73 -0.32
N SER A 54 7.24 -7.86 0.88
CA SER A 54 7.95 -8.33 2.07
C SER A 54 8.52 -9.75 1.89
N ALA A 55 7.72 -10.68 1.36
CA ALA A 55 8.17 -12.04 1.08
C ALA A 55 9.30 -12.07 0.04
N GLY A 56 9.17 -11.28 -1.03
CA GLY A 56 10.20 -11.15 -2.07
C GLY A 56 11.52 -10.62 -1.52
N LEU A 57 11.47 -9.58 -0.67
CA LEU A 57 12.66 -9.00 -0.01
C LEU A 57 13.32 -10.02 0.92
N LYS A 58 12.56 -10.69 1.77
CA LYS A 58 13.08 -11.73 2.67
C LYS A 58 13.75 -12.86 1.89
N ASN A 59 13.12 -13.33 0.83
CA ASN A 59 13.65 -14.42 0.01
C ASN A 59 14.87 -13.99 -0.85
N ALA A 60 14.92 -12.73 -1.30
CA ALA A 60 16.06 -12.19 -2.04
C ALA A 60 17.29 -12.02 -1.13
N CYS A 61 17.09 -11.58 0.12
CA CYS A 61 18.18 -11.38 1.07
C CYS A 61 18.65 -12.69 1.72
N GLY A 62 17.77 -13.69 1.85
CA GLY A 62 18.09 -14.99 2.42
C GLY A 62 18.73 -14.91 3.82
N ASP A 63 19.64 -15.84 4.11
CA ASP A 63 20.34 -15.93 5.40
C ASP A 63 21.35 -14.79 5.66
N LYS A 64 21.60 -13.95 4.66
CA LYS A 64 22.52 -12.81 4.78
C LYS A 64 22.06 -11.76 5.79
N LEU A 65 20.75 -11.70 6.06
CA LEU A 65 20.19 -10.76 7.04
C LEU A 65 20.79 -10.97 8.43
N GLN A 66 20.92 -12.23 8.86
CA GLN A 66 21.52 -12.58 10.14
C GLN A 66 23.00 -12.20 10.16
N THR A 67 23.75 -12.55 9.12
CA THR A 67 25.19 -12.23 9.00
C THR A 67 25.45 -10.72 8.99
N ILE A 68 24.58 -9.94 8.34
CA ILE A 68 24.68 -8.46 8.33
C ILE A 68 24.50 -7.92 9.75
N LEU A 69 23.52 -8.43 10.50
CA LEU A 69 23.30 -8.03 11.89
C LEU A 69 24.47 -8.37 12.80
N GLU A 70 25.05 -9.56 12.68
CA GLU A 70 26.18 -10.00 13.48
C GLU A 70 27.45 -9.15 13.25
N HIS A 71 27.72 -8.75 12.00
CA HIS A 71 28.92 -7.99 11.65
C HIS A 71 28.76 -6.48 11.80
N ALA A 72 27.57 -5.94 11.71
CA ALA A 72 27.31 -4.50 11.70
C ALA A 72 27.42 -3.82 13.08
N THR A 73 27.63 -4.58 14.13
CA THR A 73 27.39 -4.12 15.51
C THR A 73 28.59 -3.48 16.21
N LYS A 74 29.75 -3.34 15.56
CA LYS A 74 30.92 -2.73 16.15
C LYS A 74 30.82 -1.20 16.34
N ASN A 75 29.96 -0.53 15.58
CA ASN A 75 29.77 0.92 15.63
C ASN A 75 28.28 1.24 15.76
N LYS A 76 27.90 2.11 16.70
CA LYS A 76 26.51 2.52 16.94
C LYS A 76 25.83 3.12 15.68
N LEU A 77 26.54 3.90 14.88
CA LEU A 77 26.04 4.48 13.66
C LEU A 77 25.75 3.40 12.60
N ILE A 78 26.66 2.42 12.49
CA ILE A 78 26.46 1.28 11.59
C ILE A 78 25.26 0.45 12.05
N ALA A 79 25.09 0.24 13.36
CA ALA A 79 23.93 -0.45 13.91
C ALA A 79 22.61 0.24 13.55
N ILE A 80 22.54 1.58 13.58
CA ILE A 80 21.38 2.36 13.15
C ILE A 80 21.08 2.13 11.66
N VAL A 81 22.10 2.24 10.80
CA VAL A 81 21.94 2.04 9.35
C VAL A 81 21.48 0.61 9.04
N VAL A 82 21.99 -0.37 9.76
CA VAL A 82 21.57 -1.77 9.61
C VAL A 82 20.14 -1.98 10.08
N GLY A 83 19.74 -1.43 11.22
CA GLY A 83 18.36 -1.50 11.71
C GLY A 83 17.37 -0.86 10.75
N LEU A 84 17.72 0.30 10.19
CA LEU A 84 16.98 0.97 9.14
C LEU A 84 16.83 0.07 7.90
N GLY A 85 17.93 -0.46 7.38
CA GLY A 85 17.92 -1.36 6.22
C GLY A 85 17.11 -2.63 6.47
N MET A 86 17.25 -3.23 7.66
CA MET A 86 16.45 -4.41 8.06
C MET A 86 14.96 -4.13 8.04
N THR A 87 14.53 -3.02 8.62
CA THR A 87 13.11 -2.67 8.65
C THR A 87 12.56 -2.36 7.26
N VAL A 88 13.31 -1.65 6.43
CA VAL A 88 12.94 -1.43 5.02
C VAL A 88 12.82 -2.75 4.26
N LEU A 89 13.71 -3.71 4.51
CA LEU A 89 13.71 -5.03 3.86
C LEU A 89 12.59 -5.93 4.40
N VAL A 90 12.45 -6.00 5.72
CA VAL A 90 11.44 -6.88 6.37
C VAL A 90 10.05 -6.26 6.35
N GLN A 91 9.95 -4.94 6.16
CA GLN A 91 8.71 -4.14 6.22
C GLN A 91 7.98 -4.28 7.57
N SER A 92 8.73 -4.54 8.63
CA SER A 92 8.20 -4.70 9.98
C SER A 92 9.25 -4.37 11.02
N SER A 93 9.12 -3.25 11.71
CA SER A 93 10.00 -2.89 12.83
C SER A 93 9.84 -3.87 13.99
N SER A 94 8.62 -4.29 14.30
CA SER A 94 8.39 -5.27 15.37
C SER A 94 9.09 -6.60 15.12
N ALA A 95 9.12 -7.09 13.88
CA ALA A 95 9.87 -8.31 13.54
C ALA A 95 11.38 -8.09 13.70
N THR A 96 11.89 -6.92 13.34
CA THR A 96 13.30 -6.54 13.57
C THR A 96 13.60 -6.49 15.06
N ASP A 97 12.74 -5.89 15.88
CA ASP A 97 12.92 -5.78 17.32
C ASP A 97 12.93 -7.15 18.00
N VAL A 98 12.00 -8.05 17.65
CA VAL A 98 11.98 -9.43 18.18
C VAL A 98 13.26 -10.19 17.82
N MET A 99 13.74 -10.02 16.58
CA MET A 99 15.00 -10.63 16.14
C MET A 99 16.20 -10.10 16.95
N VAL A 100 16.28 -8.80 17.18
CA VAL A 100 17.31 -8.15 17.97
C VAL A 100 17.29 -8.61 19.43
N ILE A 101 16.11 -8.71 20.03
CA ILE A 101 15.94 -9.25 21.39
C ILE A 101 16.44 -10.70 21.45
N GLY A 102 16.12 -11.53 20.44
CA GLY A 102 16.63 -12.88 20.33
C GLY A 102 18.16 -12.94 20.28
N PHE A 103 18.82 -12.03 19.56
CA PHE A 103 20.28 -11.95 19.48
C PHE A 103 20.93 -11.47 20.78
N VAL A 104 20.30 -10.54 21.50
CA VAL A 104 20.77 -10.14 22.83
C VAL A 104 20.68 -11.31 23.81
N ASN A 105 19.57 -12.03 23.82
CA ASN A 105 19.34 -13.18 24.71
C ASN A 105 20.29 -14.35 24.41
N SER A 106 20.68 -14.55 23.16
CA SER A 106 21.64 -15.58 22.76
C SER A 106 23.11 -15.15 22.94
N GLY A 107 23.37 -13.92 23.38
CA GLY A 107 24.72 -13.39 23.56
C GLY A 107 25.45 -12.99 22.25
N LEU A 108 24.72 -13.02 21.11
CA LEU A 108 25.25 -12.61 19.80
C LEU A 108 25.38 -11.09 19.66
N MET A 109 24.64 -10.33 20.46
CA MET A 109 24.61 -8.88 20.43
C MET A 109 24.57 -8.30 21.84
N ASN A 110 25.29 -7.20 22.09
CA ASN A 110 25.20 -6.50 23.36
C ASN A 110 24.05 -5.43 23.31
N LEU A 111 23.63 -5.00 24.51
CA LEU A 111 22.53 -4.05 24.64
C LEU A 111 22.76 -2.72 23.90
N GLY A 112 24.01 -2.20 23.91
CA GLY A 112 24.35 -0.95 23.23
C GLY A 112 24.17 -1.02 21.70
N GLN A 113 24.48 -2.19 21.14
CA GLN A 113 24.28 -2.50 19.72
C GLN A 113 22.82 -2.65 19.39
N ALA A 114 22.07 -3.38 20.22
CA ALA A 114 20.63 -3.58 20.09
C ALA A 114 19.88 -2.25 20.05
N ILE A 115 20.20 -1.32 20.95
CA ILE A 115 19.61 0.02 20.96
C ILE A 115 19.82 0.73 19.61
N GLY A 116 21.02 0.65 19.04
CA GLY A 116 21.31 1.25 17.74
C GLY A 116 20.42 0.65 16.63
N VAL A 117 20.29 -0.68 16.57
CA VAL A 117 19.44 -1.36 15.58
C VAL A 117 17.96 -0.99 15.75
N ILE A 118 17.44 -0.96 16.98
CA ILE A 118 16.05 -0.57 17.28
C ILE A 118 15.77 0.88 16.87
N MET A 119 16.70 1.80 17.16
CA MET A 119 16.58 3.20 16.69
C MET A 119 16.54 3.27 15.17
N GLY A 120 17.38 2.51 14.48
CA GLY A 120 17.40 2.40 13.03
C GLY A 120 16.09 1.80 12.49
N ALA A 121 15.55 0.78 13.14
CA ALA A 121 14.28 0.15 12.77
C ALA A 121 13.12 1.16 12.80
N ASN A 122 13.05 2.01 13.81
CA ASN A 122 12.04 3.07 13.91
C ASN A 122 12.18 4.10 12.76
N ILE A 123 13.41 4.49 12.42
CA ILE A 123 13.65 5.37 11.26
C ILE A 123 13.24 4.66 9.96
N GLY A 124 13.54 3.37 9.81
CA GLY A 124 13.15 2.58 8.64
C GLY A 124 11.66 2.56 8.38
N THR A 125 10.84 2.51 9.43
CA THR A 125 9.37 2.59 9.33
C THR A 125 8.93 3.94 8.76
N THR A 126 9.53 5.05 9.22
CA THR A 126 9.18 6.39 8.72
C THR A 126 9.62 6.61 7.26
N ILE A 127 10.77 6.06 6.86
CA ILE A 127 11.23 6.10 5.47
C ILE A 127 10.26 5.33 4.56
N THR A 128 9.79 4.16 4.98
CA THR A 128 8.78 3.40 4.23
C THR A 128 7.51 4.22 4.05
N ALA A 129 7.01 4.84 5.11
CA ALA A 129 5.85 5.72 5.04
C ALA A 129 6.09 6.93 4.12
N GLN A 130 7.29 7.51 4.15
CA GLN A 130 7.65 8.62 3.27
C GLN A 130 7.69 8.22 1.79
N ILE A 131 8.19 7.02 1.47
CA ILE A 131 8.19 6.51 0.10
C ILE A 131 6.74 6.37 -0.42
N THR A 132 5.81 5.92 0.43
CA THR A 132 4.40 5.79 0.04
C THR A 132 3.69 7.13 -0.17
N ALA A 133 4.22 8.22 0.38
CA ALA A 133 3.68 9.56 0.18
C ALA A 133 4.05 10.18 -1.19
N PHE A 134 5.05 9.65 -1.90
CA PHE A 134 5.36 10.11 -3.25
C PHE A 134 4.30 9.64 -4.26
N ASN A 135 3.87 10.53 -5.13
CA ASN A 135 2.90 10.22 -6.17
C ASN A 135 3.56 9.46 -7.35
N ILE A 136 3.71 8.14 -7.16
CA ILE A 136 4.31 7.23 -8.16
C ILE A 136 3.21 6.57 -9.03
N SER A 137 1.97 7.00 -8.90
CA SER A 137 0.81 6.38 -9.56
C SER A 137 0.96 6.24 -11.08
N THR A 138 1.61 7.19 -11.74
CA THR A 138 1.87 7.15 -13.18
C THR A 138 2.77 5.97 -13.60
N PHE A 139 3.70 5.57 -12.75
CA PHE A 139 4.62 4.45 -13.03
C PHE A 139 4.10 3.10 -12.55
N THR A 140 3.02 3.07 -11.80
CA THR A 140 2.44 1.84 -11.22
C THR A 140 2.15 0.75 -12.26
N PRO A 141 1.52 1.02 -13.42
CA PRO A 141 1.27 -0.01 -14.43
C PRO A 141 2.55 -0.62 -15.00
N LEU A 142 3.59 0.21 -15.17
CA LEU A 142 4.90 -0.24 -15.65
C LEU A 142 5.58 -1.16 -14.63
N LEU A 143 5.53 -0.79 -13.34
CA LEU A 143 6.09 -1.60 -12.25
C LEU A 143 5.36 -2.94 -12.13
N LEU A 144 4.04 -2.95 -12.23
CA LEU A 144 3.24 -4.18 -12.23
C LEU A 144 3.62 -5.10 -13.39
N PHE A 145 3.70 -4.55 -14.59
CA PHE A 145 4.03 -5.32 -15.80
C PHE A 145 5.45 -5.87 -15.75
N ALA A 146 6.44 -5.03 -15.44
CA ALA A 146 7.83 -5.43 -15.34
C ALA A 146 8.05 -6.47 -14.22
N GLY A 147 7.47 -6.26 -13.06
CA GLY A 147 7.53 -7.19 -11.94
C GLY A 147 6.88 -8.53 -12.26
N ALA A 148 5.72 -8.53 -12.92
CA ALA A 148 5.04 -9.75 -13.36
C ALA A 148 5.86 -10.55 -14.37
N ILE A 149 6.47 -9.90 -15.37
CA ILE A 149 7.36 -10.57 -16.33
C ILE A 149 8.55 -11.20 -15.60
N MET A 150 9.20 -10.47 -14.72
CA MET A 150 10.34 -11.00 -13.97
C MET A 150 9.94 -12.17 -13.08
N TYR A 151 8.79 -12.10 -12.43
CA TYR A 151 8.29 -13.15 -11.56
C TYR A 151 7.91 -14.43 -12.33
N LEU A 152 7.23 -14.29 -13.47
CA LEU A 152 6.68 -15.43 -14.23
C LEU A 152 7.69 -16.08 -15.16
N PHE A 153 8.50 -15.29 -15.87
CA PHE A 153 9.31 -15.78 -16.99
C PHE A 153 10.77 -16.02 -16.64
N MET A 154 11.30 -15.42 -15.56
CA MET A 154 12.71 -15.61 -15.22
C MET A 154 12.94 -16.94 -14.51
N LYS A 155 14.01 -17.66 -14.91
CA LYS A 155 14.40 -18.95 -14.31
C LYS A 155 15.20 -18.78 -13.01
N ASN A 156 15.88 -17.65 -12.84
CA ASN A 156 16.73 -17.38 -11.70
C ASN A 156 15.87 -16.97 -10.49
N ASN A 157 15.99 -17.70 -9.38
CA ASN A 157 15.22 -17.47 -8.16
C ASN A 157 15.43 -16.06 -7.59
N PHE A 158 16.65 -15.54 -7.60
CA PHE A 158 16.92 -14.17 -7.14
C PHE A 158 16.13 -13.15 -7.96
N VAL A 159 16.14 -13.28 -9.30
CA VAL A 159 15.41 -12.38 -10.21
C VAL A 159 13.90 -12.50 -9.99
N LYS A 160 13.38 -13.71 -9.73
CA LYS A 160 11.96 -13.90 -9.37
C LYS A 160 11.61 -13.16 -8.09
N HIS A 161 12.45 -13.22 -7.06
CA HIS A 161 12.22 -12.52 -5.81
C HIS A 161 12.26 -11.01 -5.99
N VAL A 162 13.21 -10.49 -6.78
CA VAL A 162 13.24 -9.07 -7.15
C VAL A 162 11.98 -8.69 -7.96
N GLY A 163 11.54 -9.54 -8.88
CA GLY A 163 10.30 -9.35 -9.62
C GLY A 163 9.07 -9.28 -8.72
N SER A 164 8.98 -10.15 -7.70
CA SER A 164 7.88 -10.08 -6.72
C SER A 164 7.92 -8.81 -5.86
N VAL A 165 9.11 -8.28 -5.56
CA VAL A 165 9.25 -6.98 -4.87
C VAL A 165 8.70 -5.85 -5.73
N ILE A 166 9.12 -5.78 -6.99
CA ILE A 166 8.68 -4.72 -7.92
C ILE A 166 7.18 -4.81 -8.16
N MET A 167 6.64 -6.03 -8.36
CA MET A 167 5.22 -6.27 -8.54
C MET A 167 4.43 -5.88 -7.29
N GLY A 168 4.88 -6.31 -6.10
CA GLY A 168 4.25 -5.99 -4.82
C GLY A 168 4.23 -4.50 -4.54
N PHE A 169 5.32 -3.78 -4.88
CA PHE A 169 5.39 -2.33 -4.82
C PHE A 169 4.36 -1.66 -5.75
N GLY A 170 4.24 -2.13 -6.99
CA GLY A 170 3.20 -1.67 -7.90
C GLY A 170 1.79 -1.90 -7.37
N MET A 171 1.48 -3.09 -6.81
CA MET A 171 0.17 -3.40 -6.21
C MET A 171 -0.14 -2.50 -5.01
N LEU A 172 0.86 -2.23 -4.16
CA LEU A 172 0.74 -1.34 -3.01
C LEU A 172 0.32 0.07 -3.44
N PHE A 173 1.02 0.65 -4.42
CA PHE A 173 0.68 1.98 -4.93
C PHE A 173 -0.66 2.01 -5.66
N GLN A 174 -0.99 0.98 -6.42
CA GLN A 174 -2.31 0.86 -7.04
C GLN A 174 -3.42 0.82 -5.98
N GLY A 175 -3.22 0.08 -4.90
CA GLY A 175 -4.15 0.03 -3.77
C GLY A 175 -4.34 1.40 -3.13
N ILE A 176 -3.26 2.13 -2.81
CA ILE A 176 -3.31 3.49 -2.25
C ILE A 176 -4.06 4.44 -3.18
N THR A 177 -3.75 4.40 -4.48
CA THR A 177 -4.39 5.26 -5.49
C THR A 177 -5.88 5.00 -5.53
N THR A 178 -6.30 3.73 -5.58
CA THR A 178 -7.71 3.34 -5.59
C THR A 178 -8.45 3.83 -4.35
N VAL A 179 -7.87 3.66 -3.16
CA VAL A 179 -8.44 4.13 -1.89
C VAL A 179 -8.55 5.66 -1.86
N SER A 180 -7.50 6.37 -2.30
CA SER A 180 -7.50 7.83 -2.34
C SER A 180 -8.57 8.40 -3.27
N TYR A 181 -8.73 7.85 -4.47
CA TYR A 181 -9.77 8.28 -5.40
C TYR A 181 -11.17 8.06 -4.85
N THR A 182 -11.42 6.92 -4.21
CA THR A 182 -12.73 6.60 -3.63
C THR A 182 -13.06 7.54 -2.47
N HIS A 183 -12.07 7.88 -1.65
CA HIS A 183 -12.27 8.75 -0.49
C HIS A 183 -12.50 10.21 -0.87
N LEU A 184 -11.78 10.72 -1.87
CA LEU A 184 -11.93 12.10 -2.36
C LEU A 184 -13.28 12.29 -3.05
N ARG A 185 -13.73 11.33 -3.86
CA ARG A 185 -15.00 11.39 -4.57
C ARG A 185 -16.19 11.34 -3.61
N ALA A 186 -16.12 10.51 -2.56
CA ALA A 186 -17.15 10.48 -1.53
C ALA A 186 -17.28 11.82 -0.77
N HIS A 187 -16.21 12.61 -0.69
CA HIS A 187 -16.23 13.93 -0.05
C HIS A 187 -16.80 15.04 -0.95
N GLU A 188 -16.60 14.94 -2.27
CA GLU A 188 -17.11 15.93 -3.22
C GLU A 188 -18.65 15.82 -3.38
N THR A 189 -19.21 14.59 -3.31
CA THR A 189 -20.67 14.37 -3.40
C THR A 189 -21.44 14.80 -2.15
N VAL A 190 -20.80 15.12 -1.04
CA VAL A 190 -21.44 15.58 0.21
C VAL A 190 -21.54 17.11 0.26
N LEU A 191 -20.84 17.83 -0.62
CA LEU A 191 -20.77 19.30 -0.62
C LEU A 191 -21.61 19.97 -1.74
N ASP A 192 -22.20 19.21 -2.64
CA ASP A 192 -23.17 19.63 -3.67
C ASP A 192 -24.60 19.25 -3.27
#